data_227716b7e5a9e4ae15b52b29a12aea9d
#
_entry.id   227716b7e5a9e4ae15b52b29a12aea9d
#
_cell.length_a   1.000
_cell.length_b   1.000
_cell.length_c   1.000
_cell.angle_alpha   90.00
_cell.angle_beta   90.00
_cell.angle_gamma   90.00
#
_symmetry.space_group_name_H-M   'P 1'
#
loop_
_entity.id
_entity.type
_entity.pdbx_description
1 polymer ?
#
loop_
_entity_poly.entity_id
_entity_poly.type
_entity_poly.pdbx_seq_one_letter_code
_entity_poly.pdbx_strand_id
1 'polypeptide(L)' 'MSFIEDNVKYQPPFNDVLDEVEQLKHRVEELENENKHLHKVLYALDERINILITEKH' A
#
# COMPACT_ATOMS: atom_id res chain seq x y z
N MET A 1 31.36 24.43 -6.11
CA MET A 1 31.88 23.21 -6.74
C MET A 1 31.66 21.98 -5.88
N SER A 2 32.21 22.01 -4.68
CA SER A 2 32.07 20.86 -3.80
C SER A 2 30.60 20.54 -3.51
N PHE A 3 29.78 21.55 -3.49
CA PHE A 3 28.37 21.37 -3.22
C PHE A 3 27.72 20.47 -4.29
N ILE A 4 28.01 20.74 -5.55
CA ILE A 4 27.45 19.96 -6.65
C ILE A 4 28.02 18.55 -6.62
N GLU A 5 29.32 18.43 -6.32
CA GLU A 5 29.95 17.13 -6.24
C GLU A 5 29.36 16.30 -5.11
N ASP A 6 29.09 16.95 -4.00
CA ASP A 6 28.50 16.27 -2.86
C ASP A 6 27.10 15.74 -3.20
N ASN A 7 26.33 16.53 -3.93
CA ASN A 7 25.02 16.11 -4.36
C ASN A 7 25.09 14.87 -5.25
N VAL A 8 26.03 14.87 -6.18
CA VAL A 8 26.21 13.73 -7.07
C VAL A 8 26.66 12.51 -6.29
N LYS A 9 27.51 12.72 -5.29
CA LYS A 9 28.01 11.63 -4.48
C LYS A 9 26.91 10.93 -3.72
N TYR A 10 25.96 11.70 -3.19
CA TYR A 10 24.91 11.15 -2.34
C TYR A 10 23.72 10.64 -3.10
N GLN A 11 23.67 10.89 -4.38
CA GLN A 11 22.60 10.36 -5.20
C GLN A 11 22.83 8.87 -5.45
N PRO A 12 21.84 8.04 -5.21
CA PRO A 12 21.99 6.62 -5.51
C PRO A 12 22.09 6.38 -7.02
N PRO A 13 22.77 5.34 -7.42
CA PRO A 13 22.82 5.01 -8.85
C PRO A 13 21.42 4.74 -9.38
N PHE A 14 21.29 4.93 -10.68
CA PHE A 14 20.00 4.76 -11.34
C PHE A 14 19.40 3.39 -11.07
N ASN A 15 20.22 2.36 -11.04
CA ASN A 15 19.75 1.00 -10.79
C ASN A 15 19.15 0.86 -9.41
N ASP A 16 19.73 1.52 -8.42
CA ASP A 16 19.19 1.47 -7.08
C ASP A 16 17.83 2.15 -7.00
N VAL A 17 17.68 3.25 -7.73
CA VAL A 17 16.40 3.95 -7.77
C VAL A 17 15.34 3.07 -8.40
N LEU A 18 15.68 2.38 -9.48
CA LEU A 18 14.75 1.47 -10.12
C LEU A 18 14.34 0.33 -9.20
N ASP A 19 15.33 -0.20 -8.46
CA ASP A 19 15.04 -1.24 -7.48
C ASP A 19 14.06 -0.76 -6.43
N GLU A 20 14.28 0.43 -5.92
CA GLU A 20 13.38 1.00 -4.94
C GLU A 20 11.98 1.19 -5.49
N VAL A 21 11.88 1.67 -6.71
CA VAL A 21 10.59 1.86 -7.35
C VAL A 21 9.87 0.52 -7.49
N GLU A 22 10.59 -0.52 -7.88
CA GLU A 22 10.01 -1.84 -8.01
C GLU A 22 9.54 -2.38 -6.67
N GLN A 23 10.33 -2.19 -5.64
CA GLN A 23 9.94 -2.62 -4.31
C GLN A 23 8.70 -1.88 -3.83
N LEU A 24 8.65 -0.59 -4.07
CA LEU A 24 7.49 0.20 -3.71
C LEU A 24 6.25 -0.25 -4.49
N LYS A 25 6.44 -0.60 -5.74
CA LYS A 25 5.36 -1.10 -6.57
C LYS A 25 4.77 -2.37 -6.00
N HIS A 26 5.63 -3.29 -5.59
CA HIS A 26 5.19 -4.52 -4.94
C HIS A 26 4.43 -4.23 -3.66
N ARG A 27 4.94 -3.29 -2.90
CA ARG A 27 4.31 -2.91 -1.65
C ARG A 27 2.91 -2.33 -1.90
N VAL A 28 2.80 -1.49 -2.90
CA VAL A 28 1.50 -0.92 -3.24
C VAL A 28 0.52 -2.02 -3.64
N GLU A 29 0.97 -2.97 -4.44
CA GLU A 29 0.12 -4.09 -4.84
C GLU A 29 -0.35 -4.91 -3.65
N GLU A 30 0.56 -5.18 -2.71
CA GLU A 30 0.21 -5.89 -1.49
C GLU A 30 -0.83 -5.13 -0.70
N LEU A 31 -0.61 -3.83 -0.55
CA LEU A 31 -1.53 -3.00 0.21
C LEU A 31 -2.89 -2.91 -0.48
N GLU A 32 -2.91 -2.85 -1.80
CA GLU A 32 -4.15 -2.85 -2.54
C GLU A 32 -4.93 -4.15 -2.34
N ASN A 33 -4.21 -5.27 -2.34
CA ASN A 33 -4.85 -6.56 -2.11
C ASN A 33 -5.39 -6.67 -0.69
N GLU A 34 -4.63 -6.21 0.27
CA GLU A 34 -5.07 -6.17 1.66
C GLU A 34 -6.31 -5.29 1.81
N ASN A 35 -6.28 -4.15 1.12
CA ASN A 35 -7.40 -3.23 1.17
C ASN A 35 -8.67 -3.87 0.62
N LYS A 36 -8.55 -4.55 -0.49
CA LYS A 36 -9.67 -5.27 -1.08
C LYS A 36 -10.21 -6.31 -0.12
N HIS A 37 -9.31 -7.03 0.52
CA HIS A 37 -9.71 -8.06 1.45
C HIS A 37 -10.44 -7.46 2.65
N LEU A 38 -9.92 -6.38 3.17
CA LEU A 38 -10.54 -5.70 4.30
C LEU A 38 -11.93 -5.18 3.94
N HIS A 39 -12.06 -4.66 2.74
CA HIS A 39 -13.37 -4.19 2.28
C HIS A 39 -14.38 -5.33 2.22
N LYS A 40 -13.96 -6.49 1.74
CA LYS A 40 -14.83 -7.65 1.69
C LYS A 40 -15.25 -8.10 3.07
N VAL A 41 -14.31 -8.11 4.00
CA VAL A 41 -14.60 -8.49 5.37
C VAL A 41 -15.58 -7.52 6.01
N LEU A 42 -15.32 -6.23 5.81
CA LEU A 42 -16.21 -5.21 6.36
C LEU A 42 -17.61 -5.32 5.79
N TYR A 43 -17.72 -5.57 4.50
CA TYR A 43 -19.01 -5.71 3.86
C TYR A 43 -19.77 -6.92 4.44
N ALA A 44 -19.07 -8.03 4.61
CA ALA A 44 -19.67 -9.23 5.16
C ALA A 44 -20.14 -9.02 6.59
N LEU A 45 -19.34 -8.32 7.37
CA LEU A 45 -19.70 -8.01 8.75
C LEU A 45 -20.90 -7.07 8.81
N ASP A 46 -20.93 -6.10 7.93
CA ASP A 46 -22.05 -5.17 7.86
C ASP A 46 -23.34 -5.89 7.53
N GLU A 47 -23.29 -6.81 6.58
CA GLU A 47 -24.46 -7.62 6.24
C GLU A 47 -24.92 -8.44 7.43
N ARG A 48 -23.99 -9.03 8.15
CA ARG A 48 -24.31 -9.83 9.32
C ARG A 48 -24.99 -9.00 10.38
N ILE A 49 -24.48 -7.80 10.61
CA ILE A 49 -25.07 -6.91 11.59
C ILE A 49 -26.48 -6.55 11.17
N ASN A 50 -26.67 -6.24 9.91
CA ASN A 50 -27.99 -5.90 9.39
C ASN A 50 -28.98 -7.04 9.57
N ILE A 51 -28.54 -8.26 9.28
CA ILE A 51 -29.40 -9.43 9.44
C ILE A 51 -29.79 -9.61 10.91
N LEU A 52 -28.82 -9.48 11.79
CA LEU A 52 -29.08 -9.64 13.21
C LEU A 52 -30.07 -8.60 13.70
N ILE A 53 -29.88 -7.36 13.25
CA ILE A 53 -30.80 -6.30 13.65
C ILE A 53 -32.19 -6.58 13.12
N THR A 54 -32.30 -7.01 11.90
CA THR A 54 -33.58 -7.32 11.29
C THR A 54 -34.27 -8.49 11.98
N GLU A 55 -33.51 -9.49 12.36
CA GLU A 55 -34.08 -10.67 13.03
C GLU A 55 -34.62 -10.34 14.41
N LYS A 56 -34.04 -9.37 15.05
CA LYS A 56 -34.49 -8.97 16.38
C LYS A 56 -35.79 -8.19 16.35
N HIS A 57 -36.11 -7.67 15.20
CA HIS A 57 -37.36 -6.94 15.02
C HIS A 57 -38.43 -7.85 14.46
#